data_f0fe770f1b5e6eff3e2e03c4fe7ac8f5
#
_entry.id   f0fe770f1b5e6eff3e2e03c4fe7ac8f5
#
_cell.length_a   1.000
_cell.length_b   1.000
_cell.length_c   1.000
_cell.angle_alpha   90.00
_cell.angle_beta   90.00
_cell.angle_gamma   90.00
#
_symmetry.space_group_name_H-M   'P 1'
#
loop_
_entity.id
_entity.type
_entity.pdbx_description
1 polymer ?
#
loop_
_entity_poly.entity_id
_entity_poly.type
_entity_poly.pdbx_seq_one_letter_code
_entity_poly.pdbx_strand_id
1 'polypeptide(L)'
;MRKTFVVLGAVALIGGALMLATGPRSATAQGGGTVEVDVKYNGAPVIEKIKVNKDVEKCGQEATIEKVVVGSNKGLANAVATVPNAKGGKAVKGVVDQHGCKFQPHVTLMTPGELEIKNSDDILHNIHSYSTANPAINKAQPKFKKTMTEKFEKPEMIKITCDVHSWMLGWVAVTPGPAAVTDNNGVAKIENVPAGKQKVEVWHEVLGKQEKEVDVKAGQTTKVSFEMKGK
;
A
#
# COMPACT_ATOMS: atom_id res chain seq x y z
N MET A 1 0.72 -83.21 -61.91
CA MET A 1 1.73 -82.86 -60.91
C MET A 1 1.65 -81.41 -60.63
N ARG A 2 0.94 -81.03 -59.55
CA ARG A 2 0.84 -79.60 -59.08
C ARG A 2 1.33 -79.58 -57.65
N LYS A 3 2.40 -78.82 -57.40
CA LYS A 3 2.97 -78.62 -56.07
C LYS A 3 2.31 -77.42 -55.42
N THR A 4 1.67 -77.67 -54.30
CA THR A 4 1.04 -76.61 -53.47
C THR A 4 2.07 -76.12 -52.45
N PHE A 5 2.38 -74.83 -52.47
CA PHE A 5 3.21 -74.22 -51.49
C PHE A 5 2.29 -73.61 -50.38
N VAL A 6 2.51 -74.03 -49.16
CA VAL A 6 1.88 -73.42 -47.97
C VAL A 6 2.80 -72.30 -47.47
N VAL A 7 2.30 -71.09 -47.45
CA VAL A 7 3.00 -69.93 -46.84
C VAL A 7 2.46 -69.80 -45.43
N LEU A 8 3.32 -70.02 -44.41
CA LEU A 8 3.04 -69.64 -43.03
C LEU A 8 3.29 -68.15 -42.87
N GLY A 9 2.22 -67.36 -42.56
CA GLY A 9 2.32 -65.99 -42.20
C GLY A 9 2.58 -65.84 -40.68
N ALA A 10 3.71 -65.26 -40.32
CA ALA A 10 4.01 -64.85 -38.94
C ALA A 10 3.33 -63.52 -38.60
N VAL A 11 2.41 -63.53 -37.65
CA VAL A 11 1.81 -62.34 -37.11
C VAL A 11 2.73 -61.77 -36.04
N ALA A 12 3.38 -60.64 -36.32
CA ALA A 12 4.15 -59.85 -35.33
C ALA A 12 3.20 -58.95 -34.57
N LEU A 13 2.98 -59.21 -33.27
CA LEU A 13 2.30 -58.33 -32.34
C LEU A 13 3.24 -57.17 -31.96
N ILE A 14 3.01 -56.00 -32.55
CA ILE A 14 3.68 -54.76 -32.13
C ILE A 14 2.96 -54.24 -30.91
N GLY A 15 3.50 -54.46 -29.71
CA GLY A 15 3.06 -53.82 -28.47
C GLY A 15 3.43 -52.35 -28.48
N GLY A 16 2.46 -51.48 -28.78
CA GLY A 16 2.62 -50.04 -28.65
C GLY A 16 2.63 -49.63 -27.19
N ALA A 17 3.79 -49.30 -26.64
CA ALA A 17 3.89 -48.63 -25.35
C ALA A 17 3.37 -47.19 -25.47
N LEU A 18 2.18 -46.93 -24.91
CA LEU A 18 1.62 -45.59 -24.81
C LEU A 18 2.43 -44.80 -23.78
N MET A 19 3.44 -44.03 -24.22
CA MET A 19 4.12 -43.08 -23.37
C MET A 19 3.17 -41.92 -23.09
N LEU A 20 2.59 -41.87 -21.89
CA LEU A 20 1.93 -40.70 -21.34
C LEU A 20 2.99 -39.62 -21.13
N ALA A 21 3.10 -38.72 -22.08
CA ALA A 21 3.89 -37.52 -21.93
C ALA A 21 3.25 -36.62 -20.81
N THR A 22 3.82 -36.70 -19.62
CA THR A 22 3.55 -35.72 -18.58
C THR A 22 4.24 -34.42 -19.01
N GLY A 23 3.54 -33.60 -19.82
CA GLY A 23 3.98 -32.26 -20.13
C GLY A 23 4.14 -31.45 -18.82
N PRO A 24 5.04 -30.46 -18.79
CA PRO A 24 5.17 -29.60 -17.62
C PRO A 24 3.79 -28.96 -17.30
N ARG A 25 3.23 -29.30 -16.16
CA ARG A 25 2.06 -28.58 -15.64
C ARG A 25 2.47 -27.14 -15.56
N SER A 26 1.94 -26.30 -16.44
CA SER A 26 1.99 -24.85 -16.27
C SER A 26 1.51 -24.58 -14.85
N ALA A 27 2.41 -24.06 -14.00
CA ALA A 27 2.04 -23.54 -12.71
C ALA A 27 1.05 -22.40 -13.00
N THR A 28 -0.24 -22.70 -12.90
CA THR A 28 -1.26 -21.65 -12.87
C THR A 28 -0.82 -20.68 -11.78
N ALA A 29 -0.63 -19.40 -12.13
CA ALA A 29 -0.36 -18.36 -11.17
C ALA A 29 -1.40 -18.53 -10.05
N GLN A 30 -0.93 -18.96 -8.87
CA GLN A 30 -1.80 -19.19 -7.73
C GLN A 30 -2.42 -17.84 -7.43
N GLY A 31 -3.72 -17.68 -7.70
CA GLY A 31 -4.43 -16.43 -7.47
C GLY A 31 -4.16 -15.95 -6.06
N GLY A 32 -3.91 -14.64 -5.89
CA GLY A 32 -3.67 -14.07 -4.57
C GLY A 32 -4.91 -14.15 -3.67
N GLY A 33 -4.70 -14.04 -2.37
CA GLY A 33 -5.76 -13.82 -1.38
C GLY A 33 -5.85 -12.36 -0.99
N THR A 34 -6.78 -12.06 -0.09
CA THR A 34 -6.92 -10.76 0.57
C THR A 34 -6.46 -10.87 2.01
N VAL A 35 -5.69 -9.89 2.50
CA VAL A 35 -5.39 -9.75 3.92
C VAL A 35 -6.19 -8.57 4.45
N GLU A 36 -7.13 -8.84 5.37
CA GLU A 36 -7.87 -7.82 6.11
C GLU A 36 -7.14 -7.57 7.42
N VAL A 37 -6.61 -6.36 7.57
CA VAL A 37 -5.84 -5.94 8.74
C VAL A 37 -6.72 -5.06 9.61
N ASP A 38 -6.91 -5.44 10.87
CA ASP A 38 -7.65 -4.68 11.88
C ASP A 38 -6.63 -4.11 12.88
N VAL A 39 -6.52 -2.78 12.93
CA VAL A 39 -5.55 -2.08 13.77
C VAL A 39 -6.28 -1.32 14.87
N LYS A 40 -5.97 -1.66 16.12
CA LYS A 40 -6.56 -1.04 17.32
C LYS A 40 -5.52 -0.24 18.10
N TYR A 41 -6.01 0.77 18.80
CA TYR A 41 -5.24 1.53 19.76
C TYR A 41 -6.09 1.88 20.99
N ASN A 42 -5.65 1.42 22.17
CA ASN A 42 -6.39 1.63 23.42
C ASN A 42 -6.07 2.96 24.12
N GLY A 43 -5.13 3.75 23.58
CA GLY A 43 -4.79 5.06 24.11
C GLY A 43 -5.75 6.16 23.63
N ALA A 44 -5.52 7.36 24.12
CA ALA A 44 -6.26 8.54 23.71
C ALA A 44 -5.81 9.04 22.32
N PRO A 45 -6.71 9.63 21.51
CA PRO A 45 -6.31 10.34 20.30
C PRO A 45 -5.34 11.49 20.64
N VAL A 46 -4.42 11.79 19.72
CA VAL A 46 -3.48 12.91 19.85
C VAL A 46 -3.84 13.94 18.79
N ILE A 47 -4.48 15.01 19.24
CA ILE A 47 -4.95 16.12 18.40
C ILE A 47 -4.42 17.42 18.99
N GLU A 48 -3.61 18.13 18.24
CA GLU A 48 -3.07 19.43 18.62
C GLU A 48 -3.91 20.53 17.95
N LYS A 49 -4.39 21.48 18.75
CA LYS A 49 -5.04 22.70 18.23
C LYS A 49 -4.02 23.82 18.14
N ILE A 50 -3.98 24.47 17.00
CA ILE A 50 -3.05 25.55 16.72
C ILE A 50 -3.84 26.77 16.27
N LYS A 51 -3.53 27.92 16.85
CA LYS A 51 -4.04 29.20 16.36
C LYS A 51 -3.40 29.50 15.00
N VAL A 52 -4.23 29.71 14.00
CA VAL A 52 -3.78 30.09 12.67
C VAL A 52 -3.30 31.55 12.69
N ASN A 53 -2.10 31.76 12.17
CA ASN A 53 -1.44 33.08 12.17
C ASN A 53 -1.16 33.60 10.75
N LYS A 54 -1.57 32.85 9.71
CA LYS A 54 -1.38 33.20 8.31
C LYS A 54 -2.56 32.72 7.48
N ASP A 55 -2.95 33.50 6.47
CA ASP A 55 -4.05 33.17 5.55
C ASP A 55 -5.36 32.79 6.28
N VAL A 56 -5.65 33.48 7.41
CA VAL A 56 -6.77 33.18 8.32
C VAL A 56 -8.13 33.20 7.62
N GLU A 57 -8.30 34.02 6.59
CA GLU A 57 -9.54 34.09 5.80
C GLU A 57 -9.81 32.80 5.02
N LYS A 58 -8.76 32.03 4.70
CA LYS A 58 -8.84 30.77 3.96
C LYS A 58 -8.71 29.55 4.85
N CYS A 59 -7.80 29.59 5.83
CA CYS A 59 -7.48 28.47 6.69
C CYS A 59 -8.30 28.42 8.00
N GLY A 60 -9.09 29.49 8.29
CA GLY A 60 -9.84 29.62 9.54
C GLY A 60 -9.00 30.17 10.69
N GLN A 61 -9.60 30.30 11.87
CA GLN A 61 -8.96 30.83 13.08
C GLN A 61 -8.10 29.80 13.81
N GLU A 62 -8.49 28.52 13.69
CA GLU A 62 -7.83 27.38 14.33
C GLU A 62 -7.60 26.27 13.31
N ALA A 63 -6.49 25.58 13.43
CA ALA A 63 -6.17 24.37 12.71
C ALA A 63 -5.93 23.21 13.68
N THR A 64 -6.10 21.99 13.22
CA THR A 64 -5.82 20.77 13.98
C THR A 64 -4.74 19.95 13.30
N ILE A 65 -3.79 19.46 14.09
CA ILE A 65 -2.84 18.41 13.68
C ILE A 65 -3.31 17.13 14.34
N GLU A 66 -3.83 16.22 13.52
CA GLU A 66 -4.37 14.93 13.95
C GLU A 66 -3.30 13.86 13.84
N LYS A 67 -2.47 13.73 14.88
CA LYS A 67 -1.33 12.78 14.91
C LYS A 67 -1.75 11.34 15.21
N VAL A 68 -2.80 11.15 16.03
CA VAL A 68 -3.38 9.84 16.33
C VAL A 68 -4.88 9.97 16.28
N VAL A 69 -5.49 9.40 15.26
CA VAL A 69 -6.94 9.39 15.04
C VAL A 69 -7.49 8.04 15.46
N VAL A 70 -8.34 8.05 16.47
CA VAL A 70 -9.00 6.85 17.00
C VAL A 70 -10.49 6.97 16.73
N GLY A 71 -10.98 6.08 15.90
CA GLY A 71 -12.40 6.03 15.55
C GLY A 71 -13.22 5.15 16.50
N SER A 72 -14.39 4.74 16.03
CA SER A 72 -15.24 3.82 16.77
C SER A 72 -14.53 2.49 17.04
N ASN A 73 -14.92 1.81 18.13
CA ASN A 73 -14.31 0.52 18.51
C ASN A 73 -12.78 0.54 18.61
N LYS A 74 -12.20 1.69 18.98
CA LYS A 74 -10.75 1.89 19.12
C LYS A 74 -9.96 1.64 17.81
N GLY A 75 -10.61 1.74 16.66
CA GLY A 75 -9.95 1.62 15.37
C GLY A 75 -8.92 2.74 15.16
N LEU A 76 -7.69 2.38 14.79
CA LEU A 76 -6.62 3.33 14.51
C LEU A 76 -6.60 3.68 13.03
N ALA A 77 -6.92 4.94 12.69
CA ALA A 77 -6.84 5.44 11.33
C ALA A 77 -5.40 5.77 10.92
N ASN A 78 -5.19 5.92 9.62
CA ASN A 78 -3.91 6.34 9.02
C ASN A 78 -2.71 5.42 9.30
N ALA A 79 -2.94 4.18 9.74
CA ALA A 79 -1.88 3.19 9.81
C ALA A 79 -1.66 2.56 8.41
N VAL A 80 -0.41 2.41 8.02
CA VAL A 80 -0.02 1.78 6.74
C VAL A 80 0.23 0.29 6.99
N ALA A 81 -0.60 -0.56 6.40
CA ALA A 81 -0.43 -2.00 6.41
C ALA A 81 0.23 -2.45 5.10
N THR A 82 1.30 -3.23 5.17
CA THR A 82 2.08 -3.68 4.01
C THR A 82 2.39 -5.17 4.08
N VAL A 83 2.66 -5.78 2.91
CA VAL A 83 3.27 -7.12 2.80
C VAL A 83 4.60 -6.95 2.06
N PRO A 84 5.67 -6.54 2.76
CA PRO A 84 6.88 -5.98 2.14
C PRO A 84 7.65 -6.96 1.28
N ASN A 85 7.56 -8.27 1.54
CA ASN A 85 8.27 -9.32 0.79
C ASN A 85 7.43 -9.91 -0.35
N ALA A 86 6.17 -9.52 -0.48
CA ALA A 86 5.30 -10.01 -1.54
C ALA A 86 5.64 -9.35 -2.87
N LYS A 87 5.84 -10.17 -3.89
CA LYS A 87 5.93 -9.70 -5.27
C LYS A 87 4.51 -9.52 -5.82
N GLY A 88 4.30 -8.48 -6.56
CA GLY A 88 2.98 -8.15 -7.11
C GLY A 88 2.28 -7.09 -6.26
N GLY A 89 1.01 -6.92 -6.49
CA GLY A 89 0.21 -5.81 -6.00
C GLY A 89 -0.15 -4.90 -7.16
N LYS A 90 -1.22 -4.18 -7.01
CA LYS A 90 -1.65 -3.18 -7.99
C LYS A 90 -0.75 -1.95 -7.84
N ALA A 91 -0.24 -1.43 -8.95
CA ALA A 91 0.43 -0.14 -8.93
C ALA A 91 -0.52 0.94 -8.39
N VAL A 92 -0.05 1.70 -7.40
CA VAL A 92 -0.80 2.78 -6.77
C VAL A 92 -0.16 4.10 -7.17
N LYS A 93 -0.91 4.94 -7.88
CA LYS A 93 -0.49 6.31 -8.18
C LYS A 93 -0.62 7.16 -6.93
N GLY A 94 0.47 7.77 -6.49
CA GLY A 94 0.45 8.73 -5.38
C GLY A 94 -0.18 10.05 -5.82
N VAL A 95 -1.17 10.51 -5.07
CA VAL A 95 -1.76 11.84 -5.24
C VAL A 95 -1.96 12.45 -3.86
N VAL A 96 -1.34 13.59 -3.62
CA VAL A 96 -1.56 14.41 -2.43
C VAL A 96 -2.08 15.78 -2.84
N ASP A 97 -3.15 16.23 -2.20
CA ASP A 97 -3.75 17.54 -2.45
C ASP A 97 -3.58 18.45 -1.23
N GLN A 98 -3.20 19.68 -1.48
CA GLN A 98 -3.21 20.75 -0.49
C GLN A 98 -4.56 21.45 -0.61
N HIS A 99 -5.49 21.00 0.25
CA HIS A 99 -6.87 21.45 0.24
C HIS A 99 -7.39 21.73 1.65
N GLY A 100 -8.03 22.88 1.84
CA GLY A 100 -8.49 23.32 3.16
C GLY A 100 -7.33 23.50 4.15
N CYS A 101 -6.17 23.94 3.65
CA CYS A 101 -4.94 24.11 4.44
C CYS A 101 -4.49 22.83 5.17
N LYS A 102 -4.66 21.70 4.50
CA LYS A 102 -4.22 20.36 4.95
C LYS A 102 -3.64 19.59 3.76
N PHE A 103 -2.78 18.61 4.03
CA PHE A 103 -2.46 17.55 3.07
C PHE A 103 -3.56 16.48 3.10
N GLN A 104 -4.14 16.16 1.95
CA GLN A 104 -5.21 15.18 1.80
C GLN A 104 -4.88 14.16 0.71
N PRO A 105 -4.92 12.86 1.02
CA PRO A 105 -5.13 12.28 2.35
C PRO A 105 -3.97 12.55 3.31
N HIS A 106 -4.16 12.37 4.62
CA HIS A 106 -3.09 12.52 5.63
C HIS A 106 -1.92 11.57 5.35
N VAL A 107 -2.21 10.34 4.94
CA VAL A 107 -1.23 9.36 4.46
C VAL A 107 -1.51 9.03 3.00
N THR A 108 -0.65 9.47 2.11
CA THR A 108 -0.69 9.13 0.69
C THR A 108 0.09 7.85 0.44
N LEU A 109 -0.61 6.78 0.03
CA LEU A 109 0.02 5.53 -0.38
C LEU A 109 0.41 5.60 -1.86
N MET A 110 1.62 5.11 -2.19
CA MET A 110 2.06 4.96 -3.57
C MET A 110 3.03 3.79 -3.75
N THR A 111 3.07 3.25 -4.96
CA THR A 111 4.21 2.43 -5.38
C THR A 111 5.37 3.33 -5.82
N PRO A 112 6.63 2.84 -5.81
CA PRO A 112 7.76 3.59 -6.35
C PRO A 112 7.44 4.21 -7.72
N GLY A 113 7.69 5.51 -7.88
CA GLY A 113 7.36 6.24 -9.10
C GLY A 113 7.03 7.71 -8.86
N GLU A 114 6.04 8.23 -9.56
CA GLU A 114 5.66 9.64 -9.52
C GLU A 114 4.56 9.92 -8.50
N LEU A 115 4.79 10.94 -7.66
CA LEU A 115 3.80 11.57 -6.78
C LEU A 115 3.24 12.80 -7.48
N GLU A 116 1.94 12.83 -7.70
CA GLU A 116 1.22 14.03 -8.13
C GLU A 116 0.88 14.88 -6.89
N ILE A 117 1.28 16.14 -6.90
CA ILE A 117 1.05 17.10 -5.82
C ILE A 117 0.15 18.20 -6.33
N LYS A 118 -1.04 18.32 -5.75
CA LYS A 118 -2.04 19.31 -6.11
C LYS A 118 -2.06 20.47 -5.13
N ASN A 119 -2.47 21.65 -5.59
CA ASN A 119 -2.87 22.77 -4.77
C ASN A 119 -4.28 23.21 -5.19
N SER A 120 -5.28 22.72 -4.47
CA SER A 120 -6.68 23.05 -4.69
C SER A 120 -7.11 24.32 -3.94
N ASP A 121 -6.28 24.84 -3.07
CA ASP A 121 -6.50 26.12 -2.42
C ASP A 121 -6.07 27.31 -3.32
N ASP A 122 -6.64 28.48 -3.06
CA ASP A 122 -6.32 29.73 -3.78
C ASP A 122 -5.24 30.57 -3.06
N ILE A 123 -4.34 29.89 -2.36
CA ILE A 123 -3.21 30.50 -1.63
C ILE A 123 -1.90 29.79 -1.96
N LEU A 124 -0.80 30.38 -1.52
CA LEU A 124 0.51 29.77 -1.59
C LEU A 124 0.63 28.67 -0.55
N HIS A 125 0.99 27.48 -1.00
CA HIS A 125 1.53 26.40 -0.18
C HIS A 125 2.96 26.07 -0.59
N ASN A 126 3.62 25.21 0.15
CA ASN A 126 4.78 24.46 -0.32
C ASN A 126 4.72 23.01 0.17
N ILE A 127 5.49 22.15 -0.45
CA ILE A 127 5.71 20.80 0.05
C ILE A 127 7.19 20.65 0.40
N HIS A 128 7.46 20.33 1.66
CA HIS A 128 8.78 20.01 2.20
C HIS A 128 8.78 18.57 2.65
N SER A 129 9.55 17.71 1.96
CA SER A 129 9.67 16.29 2.30
C SER A 129 10.94 16.04 3.11
N TYR A 130 10.81 15.22 4.15
CA TYR A 130 11.94 14.78 5.00
C TYR A 130 12.34 13.35 4.61
N SER A 131 12.73 13.20 3.36
CA SER A 131 13.20 11.92 2.83
C SER A 131 14.69 11.72 3.11
N THR A 132 15.07 10.46 3.36
CA THR A 132 16.46 10.03 3.54
C THR A 132 16.89 9.02 2.49
N ALA A 133 15.96 8.22 1.99
CA ALA A 133 16.22 7.24 0.94
C ALA A 133 16.02 7.80 -0.47
N ASN A 134 15.10 8.77 -0.62
CA ASN A 134 14.84 9.49 -1.86
C ASN A 134 15.37 10.92 -1.78
N PRO A 135 15.49 11.67 -2.91
CA PRO A 135 15.79 13.09 -2.84
C PRO A 135 14.77 13.86 -2.00
N ALA A 136 15.23 14.61 -1.01
CA ALA A 136 14.39 15.53 -0.28
C ALA A 136 14.01 16.72 -1.18
N ILE A 137 12.78 17.19 -1.08
CA ILE A 137 12.29 18.35 -1.82
C ILE A 137 11.78 19.42 -0.85
N ASN A 138 11.93 20.68 -1.26
CA ASN A 138 11.26 21.82 -0.64
C ASN A 138 10.86 22.77 -1.77
N LYS A 139 9.60 22.71 -2.20
CA LYS A 139 9.12 23.42 -3.38
C LYS A 139 7.86 24.22 -3.10
N ALA A 140 7.91 25.50 -3.43
CA ALA A 140 6.75 26.37 -3.39
C ALA A 140 5.74 26.00 -4.49
N GLN A 141 4.46 26.05 -4.13
CA GLN A 141 3.35 25.84 -5.06
C GLN A 141 2.34 26.98 -4.93
N PRO A 142 2.55 28.10 -5.67
CA PRO A 142 1.64 29.22 -5.67
C PRO A 142 0.27 28.82 -6.27
N LYS A 143 -0.77 29.58 -5.95
CA LYS A 143 -2.18 29.32 -6.31
C LYS A 143 -2.42 29.01 -7.80
N PHE A 144 -1.62 29.58 -8.69
CA PHE A 144 -1.74 29.33 -10.14
C PHE A 144 -1.08 28.02 -10.59
N LYS A 145 -0.18 27.43 -9.79
CA LYS A 145 0.46 26.14 -10.07
C LYS A 145 -0.36 25.02 -9.46
N LYS A 146 -1.43 24.61 -10.13
CA LYS A 146 -2.41 23.67 -9.58
C LYS A 146 -1.86 22.25 -9.41
N THR A 147 -0.83 21.87 -10.17
CA THR A 147 -0.26 20.51 -10.10
C THR A 147 1.24 20.56 -10.33
N MET A 148 1.98 19.71 -9.65
CA MET A 148 3.37 19.38 -9.93
C MET A 148 3.61 17.89 -9.63
N THR A 149 4.73 17.36 -10.15
CA THR A 149 5.08 15.95 -10.01
C THR A 149 6.49 15.82 -9.48
N GLU A 150 6.69 14.90 -8.54
CA GLU A 150 7.99 14.55 -7.96
C GLU A 150 8.17 13.03 -7.98
N LYS A 151 9.43 12.55 -8.00
CA LYS A 151 9.73 11.12 -8.05
C LYS A 151 10.25 10.61 -6.71
N PHE A 152 9.62 9.53 -6.23
CA PHE A 152 10.07 8.76 -5.08
C PHE A 152 10.16 7.29 -5.49
N GLU A 153 11.38 6.81 -5.70
CA GLU A 153 11.62 5.49 -6.29
C GLU A 153 12.03 4.42 -5.27
N LYS A 154 12.40 4.86 -4.06
CA LYS A 154 12.82 3.94 -3.00
C LYS A 154 11.76 3.82 -1.93
N PRO A 155 11.53 2.62 -1.39
CA PRO A 155 10.59 2.40 -0.29
C PRO A 155 10.94 3.25 0.92
N GLU A 156 9.97 4.04 1.41
CA GLU A 156 10.17 4.93 2.55
C GLU A 156 8.84 5.45 3.09
N MET A 157 8.75 5.74 4.38
CA MET A 157 7.69 6.52 5.01
C MET A 157 8.17 7.96 5.15
N ILE A 158 7.74 8.84 4.27
CA ILE A 158 8.25 10.21 4.11
C ILE A 158 7.31 11.18 4.78
N LYS A 159 7.80 11.89 5.81
CA LYS A 159 7.08 13.02 6.38
C LYS A 159 7.05 14.18 5.39
N ILE A 160 5.91 14.84 5.24
CA ILE A 160 5.74 16.07 4.46
C ILE A 160 5.14 17.18 5.33
N THR A 161 5.62 18.41 5.14
CA THR A 161 5.12 19.61 5.83
C THR A 161 4.97 20.77 4.84
N CYS A 162 4.32 21.84 5.29
CA CYS A 162 4.28 23.13 4.61
C CYS A 162 5.02 24.17 5.46
N ASP A 163 6.07 24.81 4.91
CA ASP A 163 6.82 25.85 5.63
C ASP A 163 6.03 27.17 5.73
N VAL A 164 4.99 27.32 4.89
CA VAL A 164 4.09 28.50 4.93
C VAL A 164 3.04 28.37 6.03
N HIS A 165 2.54 27.14 6.27
CA HIS A 165 1.48 26.81 7.20
C HIS A 165 1.94 25.67 8.12
N SER A 166 2.52 26.01 9.25
CA SER A 166 3.24 25.09 10.15
C SER A 166 2.40 23.95 10.73
N TRP A 167 1.08 24.04 10.63
CA TRP A 167 0.15 22.98 11.05
C TRP A 167 -0.11 21.92 9.98
N MET A 168 0.30 22.15 8.72
CA MET A 168 0.11 21.19 7.66
C MET A 168 1.14 20.06 7.78
N LEU A 169 0.66 18.89 8.15
CA LEU A 169 1.43 17.65 8.29
C LEU A 169 0.78 16.54 7.46
N GLY A 170 1.59 15.75 6.81
CA GLY A 170 1.15 14.54 6.10
C GLY A 170 2.30 13.58 5.88
N TRP A 171 2.00 12.45 5.26
CA TRP A 171 2.96 11.39 4.99
C TRP A 171 2.79 10.83 3.58
N VAL A 172 3.90 10.45 2.96
CA VAL A 172 3.92 9.68 1.72
C VAL A 172 4.53 8.31 2.03
N ALA A 173 3.72 7.28 1.90
CA ALA A 173 4.12 5.89 2.08
C ALA A 173 4.48 5.29 0.71
N VAL A 174 5.77 5.19 0.42
CA VAL A 174 6.29 4.54 -0.80
C VAL A 174 6.52 3.07 -0.51
N THR A 175 5.70 2.19 -1.07
CA THR A 175 5.72 0.75 -0.79
C THR A 175 5.84 -0.06 -2.09
N PRO A 176 6.81 -0.99 -2.21
CA PRO A 176 7.04 -1.75 -3.44
C PRO A 176 6.06 -2.91 -3.63
N GLY A 177 5.34 -3.30 -2.58
CA GLY A 177 4.44 -4.45 -2.55
C GLY A 177 2.99 -4.09 -2.23
N PRO A 178 2.14 -5.10 -2.06
CA PRO A 178 0.75 -4.90 -1.67
C PRO A 178 0.65 -4.16 -0.34
N ALA A 179 -0.17 -3.10 -0.32
CA ALA A 179 -0.34 -2.25 0.86
C ALA A 179 -1.71 -1.59 0.87
N ALA A 180 -2.14 -1.14 2.04
CA ALA A 180 -3.35 -0.34 2.23
C ALA A 180 -3.19 0.55 3.48
N VAL A 181 -3.97 1.63 3.56
CA VAL A 181 -4.05 2.51 4.72
C VAL A 181 -5.35 2.21 5.48
N THR A 182 -5.30 2.17 6.80
CA THR A 182 -6.50 1.94 7.61
C THR A 182 -7.45 3.13 7.56
N ASP A 183 -8.73 2.81 7.48
CA ASP A 183 -9.83 3.77 7.61
C ASP A 183 -10.07 4.18 9.08
N ASN A 184 -11.11 5.00 9.33
CA ASN A 184 -11.49 5.42 10.67
C ASN A 184 -11.97 4.29 11.60
N ASN A 185 -12.25 3.09 11.07
CA ASN A 185 -12.55 1.91 11.86
C ASN A 185 -11.30 1.09 12.20
N GLY A 186 -10.14 1.50 11.70
CA GLY A 186 -8.87 0.80 11.84
C GLY A 186 -8.70 -0.37 10.87
N VAL A 187 -9.48 -0.42 9.79
CA VAL A 187 -9.48 -1.54 8.85
C VAL A 187 -8.76 -1.17 7.55
N ALA A 188 -7.84 -2.04 7.13
CA ALA A 188 -7.21 -1.99 5.82
C ALA A 188 -7.38 -3.32 5.09
N LYS A 189 -7.62 -3.29 3.77
CA LYS A 189 -7.73 -4.48 2.93
C LYS A 189 -6.61 -4.48 1.90
N ILE A 190 -5.74 -5.48 1.98
CA ILE A 190 -4.63 -5.68 1.04
C ILE A 190 -5.02 -6.81 0.10
N GLU A 191 -5.27 -6.46 -1.15
CA GLU A 191 -5.68 -7.42 -2.18
C GLU A 191 -4.48 -8.00 -2.93
N ASN A 192 -4.70 -9.13 -3.60
CA ASN A 192 -3.71 -9.80 -4.44
C ASN A 192 -2.41 -10.17 -3.72
N VAL A 193 -2.51 -10.51 -2.44
CA VAL A 193 -1.38 -11.01 -1.65
C VAL A 193 -1.11 -12.46 -2.04
N PRO A 194 0.12 -12.84 -2.43
CA PRO A 194 0.45 -14.22 -2.78
C PRO A 194 0.09 -15.21 -1.68
N ALA A 195 -0.42 -16.39 -2.07
CA ALA A 195 -0.73 -17.44 -1.12
C ALA A 195 0.52 -17.99 -0.43
N GLY A 196 0.36 -18.51 0.79
CA GLY A 196 1.44 -19.01 1.65
C GLY A 196 1.75 -18.09 2.82
N LYS A 197 2.85 -18.39 3.52
CA LYS A 197 3.29 -17.58 4.66
C LYS A 197 3.74 -16.21 4.21
N GLN A 198 3.14 -15.18 4.78
CA GLN A 198 3.41 -13.78 4.48
C GLN A 198 3.68 -13.02 5.78
N LYS A 199 4.61 -12.07 5.73
CA LYS A 199 4.82 -11.10 6.80
C LYS A 199 3.93 -9.89 6.52
N VAL A 200 3.06 -9.53 7.45
CA VAL A 200 2.29 -8.29 7.45
C VAL A 200 2.93 -7.31 8.41
N GLU A 201 3.25 -6.12 7.94
CA GLU A 201 3.76 -5.02 8.75
C GLU A 201 2.72 -3.92 8.84
N VAL A 202 2.59 -3.31 10.02
CA VAL A 202 1.77 -2.11 10.24
C VAL A 202 2.68 -1.03 10.79
N TRP A 203 2.64 0.14 10.18
CA TRP A 203 3.35 1.34 10.61
C TRP A 203 2.37 2.47 10.89
N HIS A 204 2.65 3.24 11.94
CA HIS A 204 1.94 4.49 12.25
C HIS A 204 2.93 5.55 12.72
N GLU A 205 2.75 6.81 12.29
CA GLU A 205 3.68 7.92 12.47
C GLU A 205 4.11 8.17 13.94
N VAL A 206 3.21 7.94 14.90
CA VAL A 206 3.46 8.16 16.33
C VAL A 206 3.77 6.85 17.06
N LEU A 207 3.05 5.77 16.71
CA LEU A 207 3.06 4.51 17.46
C LEU A 207 4.13 3.52 16.96
N GLY A 208 4.82 3.87 15.86
CA GLY A 208 5.89 3.05 15.33
C GLY A 208 5.39 1.86 14.52
N LYS A 209 6.10 0.74 14.59
CA LYS A 209 5.91 -0.41 13.70
C LYS A 209 5.67 -1.69 14.50
N GLN A 210 4.81 -2.56 13.98
CA GLN A 210 4.61 -3.94 14.41
C GLN A 210 4.55 -4.88 13.21
N GLU A 211 4.83 -6.16 13.41
CA GLU A 211 4.75 -7.18 12.36
C GLU A 211 4.16 -8.49 12.88
N LYS A 212 3.48 -9.23 11.99
CA LYS A 212 2.97 -10.58 12.24
C LYS A 212 3.08 -11.44 10.98
N GLU A 213 3.28 -12.73 11.17
CA GLU A 213 3.15 -13.71 10.10
C GLU A 213 1.71 -14.19 9.97
N VAL A 214 1.26 -14.38 8.73
CA VAL A 214 -0.06 -14.91 8.37
C VAL A 214 0.08 -15.97 7.28
N ASP A 215 -0.85 -16.93 7.24
CA ASP A 215 -0.94 -17.90 6.15
C ASP A 215 -2.08 -17.49 5.21
N VAL A 216 -1.71 -16.94 4.05
CA VAL A 216 -2.66 -16.44 3.05
C VAL A 216 -3.11 -17.58 2.16
N LYS A 217 -4.42 -17.76 1.99
CA LYS A 217 -5.01 -18.73 1.09
C LYS A 217 -5.54 -18.08 -0.17
N ALA A 218 -5.25 -18.67 -1.32
CA ALA A 218 -5.70 -18.16 -2.60
C ALA A 218 -7.23 -18.00 -2.64
N GLY A 219 -7.72 -16.86 -3.13
CA GLY A 219 -9.14 -16.55 -3.26
C GLY A 219 -9.89 -16.34 -1.94
N GLN A 220 -9.19 -16.33 -0.79
CA GLN A 220 -9.80 -16.15 0.52
C GLN A 220 -9.33 -14.86 1.20
N THR A 221 -10.09 -14.42 2.20
CA THR A 221 -9.69 -13.33 3.10
C THR A 221 -9.09 -13.90 4.37
N THR A 222 -7.81 -13.59 4.60
CA THR A 222 -7.11 -13.86 5.87
C THR A 222 -7.20 -12.62 6.74
N LYS A 223 -7.69 -12.77 7.99
CA LYS A 223 -7.81 -11.66 8.95
C LYS A 223 -6.63 -11.66 9.91
N VAL A 224 -6.09 -10.49 10.19
CA VAL A 224 -5.04 -10.27 11.18
C VAL A 224 -5.30 -8.99 11.96
N SER A 225 -5.13 -9.04 13.29
CA SER A 225 -5.36 -7.88 14.16
C SER A 225 -4.04 -7.43 14.78
N PHE A 226 -3.87 -6.12 14.91
CA PHE A 226 -2.76 -5.48 15.60
C PHE A 226 -3.30 -4.59 16.71
N GLU A 227 -2.66 -4.60 17.85
CA GLU A 227 -2.89 -3.65 18.94
C GLU A 227 -1.64 -2.80 19.09
N MET A 228 -1.73 -1.56 18.57
CA MET A 228 -0.63 -0.61 18.67
C MET A 228 -0.52 -0.11 20.11
N LYS A 229 0.70 0.11 20.57
CA LYS A 229 0.98 0.61 21.93
C LYS A 229 1.67 1.97 21.83
N GLY A 230 1.27 2.90 22.69
CA GLY A 230 2.04 4.13 22.87
C GLY A 230 3.47 3.79 23.38
N LYS A 231 4.43 4.62 22.98
CA LYS A 231 5.79 4.55 23.49
C LYS A 231 5.84 5.09 24.92
#